data_4c860a1329a058f851eb97bddeaa5686
#
_entry.id   4c860a1329a058f851eb97bddeaa5686
#
_cell.length_a   1.000
_cell.length_b   1.000
_cell.length_c   1.000
_cell.angle_alpha   90.00
_cell.angle_beta   90.00
_cell.angle_gamma   90.00
#
_symmetry.space_group_name_H-M   'P 1'
#
loop_
_entity.id
_entity.type
_entity.pdbx_description
1 polymer ?
#
loop_
_entity_poly.entity_id
_entity_poly.type
_entity_poly.pdbx_seq_one_letter_code
_entity_poly.pdbx_strand_id
1 'polypeptide(L)'
;MIFVDTAAFYALVDDRDPNHVRARDALERLRAADVPLLTHEYVVVEATALVQRRLGLGALRRFVDDLLPLAEIAWVDEILHTEAREALLAAGRRNVPLVDWTSFLVMRRYGVRRAFTFDPDFGSEGFETLPWSGTAAEAGAMSGVQETKR
;
A
#
# COMPACT_ATOMS: atom_id res chain seq x y z
N MET A 1 -4.63 -11.07 -0.86
CA MET A 1 -4.85 -9.67 -0.41
C MET A 1 -3.53 -8.94 -0.41
N ILE A 2 -3.54 -7.71 -0.86
CA ILE A 2 -2.35 -6.83 -0.95
C ILE A 2 -2.69 -5.50 -0.29
N PHE A 3 -1.78 -5.02 0.56
CA PHE A 3 -1.91 -3.71 1.18
C PHE A 3 -1.48 -2.61 0.21
N VAL A 4 -2.22 -1.50 0.17
CA VAL A 4 -1.92 -0.34 -0.69
C VAL A 4 -1.55 0.85 0.18
N ASP A 5 -0.33 1.36 -0.03
CA ASP A 5 0.24 2.48 0.68
C ASP A 5 -0.02 3.83 -0.02
N THR A 6 0.17 4.92 0.70
CA THR A 6 0.03 6.30 0.21
C THR A 6 0.83 6.56 -1.06
N ALA A 7 2.09 6.11 -1.12
CA ALA A 7 2.95 6.31 -2.29
C ALA A 7 2.40 5.64 -3.55
N ALA A 8 1.78 4.47 -3.41
CA ALA A 8 1.14 3.78 -4.53
C ALA A 8 -0.12 4.51 -5.00
N PHE A 9 -0.99 4.93 -4.10
CA PHE A 9 -2.15 5.75 -4.46
C PHE A 9 -1.75 7.05 -5.14
N TYR A 10 -0.74 7.74 -4.61
CA TYR A 10 -0.25 8.98 -5.21
C TYR A 10 0.29 8.77 -6.63
N ALA A 11 1.13 7.75 -6.83
CA ALA A 11 1.66 7.40 -8.15
C ALA A 11 0.57 7.04 -9.17
N LEU A 12 -0.53 6.42 -8.72
CA LEU A 12 -1.68 6.12 -9.58
C LEU A 12 -2.44 7.38 -10.02
N VAL A 13 -2.52 8.40 -9.16
CA VAL A 13 -3.28 9.64 -9.44
C VAL A 13 -2.45 10.65 -10.22
N ASP A 14 -1.16 10.76 -9.92
CA ASP A 14 -0.23 11.71 -10.56
C ASP A 14 0.41 11.09 -11.80
N ASP A 15 -0.08 11.43 -12.99
CA ASP A 15 0.46 10.94 -14.26
C ASP A 15 1.87 11.44 -14.59
N ARG A 16 2.38 12.42 -13.83
CA ARG A 16 3.76 12.92 -13.90
C ARG A 16 4.71 12.26 -12.90
N ASP A 17 4.18 11.47 -11.97
CA ASP A 17 5.01 10.75 -11.02
C ASP A 17 5.92 9.75 -11.75
N PRO A 18 7.22 9.67 -11.42
CA PRO A 18 8.15 8.72 -12.05
C PRO A 18 7.70 7.26 -11.94
N ASN A 19 6.90 6.93 -10.95
CA ASN A 19 6.38 5.59 -10.70
C ASN A 19 4.99 5.34 -11.30
N HIS A 20 4.39 6.33 -11.98
CA HIS A 20 3.01 6.24 -12.46
C HIS A 20 2.77 5.02 -13.37
N VAL A 21 3.60 4.81 -14.38
CA VAL A 21 3.44 3.68 -15.32
C VAL A 21 3.56 2.34 -14.61
N ARG A 22 4.56 2.19 -13.74
CA ARG A 22 4.77 0.98 -12.95
C ARG A 22 3.59 0.71 -12.00
N ALA A 23 3.08 1.76 -11.36
CA ALA A 23 1.93 1.65 -10.46
C ALA A 23 0.67 1.24 -11.22
N ARG A 24 0.39 1.88 -12.35
CA ARG A 24 -0.75 1.55 -13.21
C ARG A 24 -0.68 0.09 -13.68
N ASP A 25 0.45 -0.33 -14.21
CA ASP A 25 0.64 -1.69 -14.72
C ASP A 25 0.49 -2.73 -13.61
N ALA A 26 0.98 -2.44 -12.40
CA ALA A 26 0.79 -3.30 -11.23
C ALA A 26 -0.70 -3.41 -10.85
N LEU A 27 -1.42 -2.28 -10.78
CA LEU A 27 -2.85 -2.28 -10.47
C LEU A 27 -3.67 -3.07 -11.50
N GLU A 28 -3.38 -2.89 -12.80
CA GLU A 28 -4.05 -3.63 -13.87
C GLU A 28 -3.88 -5.14 -13.72
N ARG A 29 -2.67 -5.61 -13.38
CA ARG A 29 -2.38 -7.03 -13.13
C ARG A 29 -3.13 -7.55 -11.91
N LEU A 30 -3.16 -6.79 -10.82
CA LEU A 30 -3.88 -7.16 -9.60
C LEU A 30 -5.38 -7.28 -9.85
N ARG A 31 -5.95 -6.36 -10.61
CA ARG A 31 -7.37 -6.39 -10.99
C ARG A 31 -7.69 -7.56 -11.92
N ALA A 32 -6.83 -7.83 -12.90
CA ALA A 32 -7.02 -8.97 -13.82
C ALA A 32 -6.96 -10.33 -13.09
N ALA A 33 -6.25 -10.39 -11.96
CA ALA A 33 -6.14 -11.58 -11.12
C ALA A 33 -7.14 -11.60 -9.95
N ASP A 34 -8.08 -10.65 -9.90
CA ASP A 34 -9.08 -10.50 -8.81
C ASP A 34 -8.45 -10.48 -7.41
N VAL A 35 -7.27 -9.88 -7.27
CA VAL A 35 -6.57 -9.79 -5.99
C VAL A 35 -7.21 -8.70 -5.13
N PRO A 36 -7.76 -9.04 -3.94
CA PRO A 36 -8.34 -8.04 -3.05
C PRO A 36 -7.28 -7.09 -2.50
N LEU A 37 -7.64 -5.80 -2.40
CA LEU A 37 -6.79 -4.73 -1.89
C LEU A 37 -7.24 -4.30 -0.50
N LEU A 38 -6.30 -3.95 0.34
CA LEU A 38 -6.50 -3.47 1.71
C LEU A 38 -5.74 -2.16 1.92
N THR A 39 -6.33 -1.23 2.63
CA THR A 39 -5.66 -0.04 3.17
C THR A 39 -6.25 0.29 4.54
N HIS A 40 -5.84 1.39 5.16
CA HIS A 40 -6.49 1.88 6.39
C HIS A 40 -6.72 3.39 6.31
N GLU A 41 -7.56 3.92 7.22
CA GLU A 41 -7.99 5.32 7.10
C GLU A 41 -6.86 6.34 7.29
N TYR A 42 -5.76 6.02 7.99
CA TYR A 42 -4.62 6.95 8.10
C TYR A 42 -3.91 7.11 6.75
N VAL A 43 -3.80 6.05 5.95
CA VAL A 43 -3.36 6.16 4.56
C VAL A 43 -4.33 7.01 3.75
N VAL A 44 -5.64 6.80 3.92
CA VAL A 44 -6.66 7.59 3.22
C VAL A 44 -6.54 9.08 3.56
N VAL A 45 -6.38 9.41 4.84
CA VAL A 45 -6.20 10.81 5.31
C VAL A 45 -4.92 11.42 4.71
N GLU A 46 -3.80 10.71 4.79
CA GLU A 46 -2.52 11.18 4.25
C GLU A 46 -2.58 11.34 2.72
N ALA A 47 -3.11 10.36 1.99
CA ALA A 47 -3.25 10.42 0.55
C ALA A 47 -4.20 11.54 0.12
N THR A 48 -5.33 11.71 0.83
CA THR A 48 -6.27 12.81 0.58
C THR A 48 -5.59 14.15 0.70
N ALA A 49 -4.87 14.40 1.79
CA ALA A 49 -4.18 15.66 2.03
C ALA A 49 -3.08 15.92 0.98
N LEU A 50 -2.32 14.88 0.63
CA LEU A 50 -1.23 14.97 -0.34
C LEU A 50 -1.75 15.27 -1.76
N VAL A 51 -2.76 14.54 -2.21
CA VAL A 51 -3.39 14.72 -3.53
C VAL A 51 -4.04 16.10 -3.62
N GLN A 52 -4.82 16.48 -2.60
CA GLN A 52 -5.48 17.79 -2.56
C GLN A 52 -4.47 18.94 -2.69
N ARG A 53 -3.40 18.88 -1.92
CA ARG A 53 -2.39 19.95 -1.87
C ARG A 53 -1.58 20.05 -3.16
N ARG A 54 -1.17 18.91 -3.72
CA ARG A 54 -0.25 18.87 -4.88
C ARG A 54 -0.96 18.89 -6.23
N LEU A 55 -2.13 18.25 -6.33
CA LEU A 55 -2.80 18.00 -7.60
C LEU A 55 -4.17 18.66 -7.70
N GLY A 56 -4.75 19.14 -6.61
CA GLY A 56 -6.03 19.81 -6.56
C GLY A 56 -7.24 18.90 -6.50
N LEU A 57 -8.43 19.51 -6.53
CA LEU A 57 -9.70 18.82 -6.25
C LEU A 57 -10.13 17.85 -7.37
N GLY A 58 -9.77 18.11 -8.62
CA GLY A 58 -10.07 17.19 -9.73
C GLY A 58 -9.37 15.84 -9.57
N ALA A 59 -8.09 15.87 -9.22
CA ALA A 59 -7.33 14.65 -8.91
C ALA A 59 -7.85 13.95 -7.63
N LEU A 60 -8.24 14.73 -6.63
CA LEU A 60 -8.82 14.19 -5.41
C LEU A 60 -10.13 13.44 -5.70
N ARG A 61 -11.00 13.94 -6.58
CA ARG A 61 -12.21 13.23 -7.01
C ARG A 61 -11.87 11.88 -7.63
N ARG A 62 -10.89 11.83 -8.54
CA ARG A 62 -10.45 10.55 -9.14
C ARG A 62 -9.93 9.58 -8.08
N PHE A 63 -9.18 10.06 -7.10
CA PHE A 63 -8.73 9.21 -6.00
C PHE A 63 -9.90 8.63 -5.20
N VAL A 64 -10.84 9.48 -4.78
CA VAL A 64 -11.98 9.08 -3.94
C VAL A 64 -12.99 8.22 -4.70
N ASP A 65 -13.30 8.57 -5.94
CA ASP A 65 -14.38 7.95 -6.71
C ASP A 65 -13.92 6.71 -7.48
N ASP A 66 -12.67 6.67 -7.94
CA ASP A 66 -12.19 5.63 -8.84
C ASP A 66 -11.18 4.65 -8.20
N LEU A 67 -10.31 5.12 -7.31
CA LEU A 67 -9.25 4.29 -6.72
C LEU A 67 -9.62 3.74 -5.35
N LEU A 68 -10.09 4.59 -4.46
CA LEU A 68 -10.39 4.19 -3.09
C LEU A 68 -11.44 3.07 -3.00
N PRO A 69 -12.50 3.05 -3.83
CA PRO A 69 -13.47 1.95 -3.82
C PRO A 69 -12.92 0.58 -4.20
N LEU A 70 -11.70 0.53 -4.78
CA LEU A 70 -11.05 -0.73 -5.12
C LEU A 70 -10.44 -1.44 -3.90
N ALA A 71 -10.28 -0.75 -2.80
CA ALA A 71 -9.66 -1.27 -1.58
C ALA A 71 -10.66 -1.35 -0.42
N GLU A 72 -10.56 -2.41 0.36
CA GLU A 72 -11.19 -2.47 1.67
C GLU A 72 -10.43 -1.55 2.64
N ILE A 73 -11.16 -0.82 3.48
CA ILE A 73 -10.57 0.07 4.49
C ILE A 73 -10.64 -0.62 5.85
N ALA A 74 -9.48 -0.96 6.41
CA ALA A 74 -9.36 -1.36 7.79
C ALA A 74 -9.41 -0.11 8.68
N TRP A 75 -10.40 -0.04 9.56
CA TRP A 75 -10.54 1.06 10.51
C TRP A 75 -9.59 0.89 11.68
N VAL A 76 -8.86 1.95 12.02
CA VAL A 76 -7.90 1.95 13.12
C VAL A 76 -8.66 2.26 14.41
N ASP A 77 -8.82 1.24 15.25
CA ASP A 77 -9.37 1.40 16.57
C ASP A 77 -8.35 1.99 17.56
N GLU A 78 -8.79 2.30 18.76
CA GLU A 78 -7.94 2.86 19.81
C GLU A 78 -6.77 1.94 20.16
N ILE A 79 -7.00 0.65 20.18
CA ILE A 79 -5.98 -0.35 20.50
C ILE A 79 -4.88 -0.35 19.45
N LEU A 80 -5.25 -0.44 18.19
CA LEU A 80 -4.30 -0.41 17.08
C LEU A 80 -3.52 0.90 17.01
N HIS A 81 -4.19 2.03 17.22
CA HIS A 81 -3.54 3.35 17.29
C HIS A 81 -2.49 3.40 18.41
N THR A 82 -2.84 2.90 19.60
CA THR A 82 -1.92 2.86 20.75
C THR A 82 -0.72 1.95 20.45
N GLU A 83 -0.95 0.75 19.93
CA GLU A 83 0.12 -0.17 19.54
C GLU A 83 1.06 0.44 18.50
N ALA A 84 0.51 1.13 17.50
CA ALA A 84 1.31 1.80 16.46
C ALA A 84 2.18 2.92 17.03
N ARG A 85 1.63 3.70 17.95
CA ARG A 85 2.38 4.77 18.65
C ARG A 85 3.49 4.18 19.52
N GLU A 86 3.22 3.11 20.24
CA GLU A 86 4.23 2.41 21.04
C GLU A 86 5.35 1.83 20.16
N ALA A 87 5.00 1.22 19.04
CA ALA A 87 5.97 0.70 18.06
C ALA A 87 6.86 1.82 17.48
N LEU A 88 6.26 2.97 17.13
CA LEU A 88 6.99 4.15 16.67
C LEU A 88 8.04 4.61 17.69
N LEU A 89 7.64 4.75 18.96
CA LEU A 89 8.52 5.21 20.02
C LEU A 89 9.60 4.19 20.36
N ALA A 90 9.27 2.90 20.39
CA ALA A 90 10.21 1.82 20.67
C ALA A 90 11.27 1.66 19.57
N ALA A 91 10.89 1.83 18.31
CA ALA A 91 11.81 1.73 17.18
C ALA A 91 12.84 2.88 17.12
N GLY A 92 12.49 4.07 17.60
CA GLY A 92 13.39 5.23 17.61
C GLY A 92 13.82 5.71 16.22
N ARG A 93 13.07 5.36 15.17
CA ARG A 93 13.36 5.73 13.77
C ARG A 93 12.54 6.96 13.38
N ARG A 94 13.15 8.14 13.44
CA ARG A 94 12.46 9.42 13.19
C ARG A 94 11.89 9.59 11.78
N ASN A 95 12.38 8.82 10.80
CA ASN A 95 11.97 8.90 9.39
C ASN A 95 10.87 7.92 9.00
N VAL A 96 10.39 7.11 9.94
CA VAL A 96 9.25 6.20 9.73
C VAL A 96 8.06 6.73 10.53
N PRO A 97 7.06 7.35 9.87
CA PRO A 97 5.96 8.02 10.56
C PRO A 97 4.93 7.03 11.12
N LEU A 98 4.03 7.55 11.95
CA LEU A 98 2.96 6.76 12.58
C LEU A 98 2.10 6.01 11.56
N VAL A 99 1.81 6.61 10.41
CA VAL A 99 1.02 5.98 9.35
C VAL A 99 1.67 4.68 8.86
N ASP A 100 2.99 4.64 8.74
CA ASP A 100 3.72 3.44 8.31
C ASP A 100 3.70 2.36 9.39
N TRP A 101 3.91 2.71 10.65
CA TRP A 101 3.80 1.77 11.77
C TRP A 101 2.39 1.19 11.87
N THR A 102 1.37 2.01 11.63
CA THR A 102 -0.02 1.54 11.54
C THR A 102 -0.20 0.57 10.38
N SER A 103 0.38 0.86 9.21
CA SER A 103 0.36 -0.04 8.05
C SER A 103 0.99 -1.39 8.36
N PHE A 104 2.15 -1.42 8.99
CA PHE A 104 2.83 -2.67 9.36
C PHE A 104 1.99 -3.51 10.31
N LEU A 105 1.36 -2.89 11.30
CA LEU A 105 0.50 -3.59 12.25
C LEU A 105 -0.79 -4.09 11.61
N VAL A 106 -1.43 -3.29 10.75
CA VAL A 106 -2.61 -3.72 9.98
C VAL A 106 -2.25 -4.93 9.13
N MET A 107 -1.16 -4.88 8.38
CA MET A 107 -0.72 -6.00 7.56
C MET A 107 -0.50 -7.27 8.38
N ARG A 108 0.17 -7.17 9.52
CA ARG A 108 0.39 -8.32 10.42
C ARG A 108 -0.91 -8.86 10.99
N ARG A 109 -1.81 -7.99 11.42
CA ARG A 109 -3.12 -8.36 11.99
C ARG A 109 -4.01 -9.08 10.97
N TYR A 110 -3.99 -8.64 9.72
CA TYR A 110 -4.76 -9.24 8.62
C TYR A 110 -4.03 -10.39 7.91
N GLY A 111 -2.81 -10.72 8.31
CA GLY A 111 -2.00 -11.77 7.66
C GLY A 111 -1.57 -11.41 6.24
N VAL A 112 -1.48 -10.12 5.92
CA VAL A 112 -1.08 -9.62 4.60
C VAL A 112 0.44 -9.51 4.54
N ARG A 113 1.05 -10.19 3.58
CA ARG A 113 2.51 -10.24 3.43
C ARG A 113 3.06 -9.31 2.35
N ARG A 114 2.21 -8.83 1.45
CA ARG A 114 2.60 -8.04 0.29
C ARG A 114 2.03 -6.64 0.36
N ALA A 115 2.86 -5.64 0.08
CA ALA A 115 2.50 -4.24 0.03
C ALA A 115 2.72 -3.67 -1.37
N PHE A 116 1.71 -2.98 -1.88
CA PHE A 116 1.84 -2.12 -3.05
C PHE A 116 2.32 -0.75 -2.58
N THR A 117 3.60 -0.51 -2.71
CA THR A 117 4.30 0.66 -2.19
C THR A 117 5.58 0.95 -2.98
N PHE A 118 6.07 2.17 -2.85
CA PHE A 118 7.40 2.57 -3.34
C PHE A 118 8.33 2.96 -2.18
N ASP A 119 7.88 2.73 -0.94
CA ASP A 119 8.66 3.01 0.26
C ASP A 119 9.49 1.78 0.65
N PRO A 120 10.84 1.91 0.74
CA PRO A 120 11.72 0.81 1.12
C PRO A 120 11.53 0.33 2.56
N ASP A 121 10.89 1.09 3.42
CA ASP A 121 10.67 0.72 4.81
C ASP A 121 9.79 -0.52 4.95
N PHE A 122 8.86 -0.76 4.04
CA PHE A 122 8.05 -1.98 4.02
C PHE A 122 8.91 -3.24 3.82
N GLY A 123 9.87 -3.18 2.90
CA GLY A 123 10.84 -4.27 2.70
C GLY A 123 11.72 -4.49 3.93
N SER A 124 12.16 -3.42 4.58
CA SER A 124 12.95 -3.49 5.81
C SER A 124 12.19 -4.13 6.98
N GLU A 125 10.86 -4.01 6.99
CA GLU A 125 9.98 -4.64 7.98
C GLU A 125 9.58 -6.09 7.61
N GLY A 126 10.13 -6.63 6.53
CA GLY A 126 9.96 -8.03 6.13
C GLY A 126 8.78 -8.29 5.20
N PHE A 127 8.15 -7.27 4.64
CA PHE A 127 7.09 -7.42 3.65
C PHE A 127 7.65 -7.51 2.24
N GLU A 128 7.01 -8.30 1.39
CA GLU A 128 7.25 -8.27 -0.05
C GLU A 128 6.63 -7.00 -0.64
N THR A 129 7.33 -6.33 -1.55
CA THR A 129 6.86 -5.07 -2.13
C THR A 129 6.53 -5.20 -3.62
N LEU A 130 5.50 -4.49 -4.05
CA LEU A 130 5.07 -4.34 -5.43
C LEU A 130 5.13 -2.86 -5.83
N PRO A 131 5.35 -2.52 -7.10
CA PRO A 131 5.75 -3.42 -8.19
C PRO A 131 7.15 -3.98 -7.95
N TRP A 132 7.34 -5.24 -8.34
CA TRP A 132 8.68 -5.86 -8.24
C TRP A 132 9.71 -5.08 -9.06
N SER A 133 10.93 -4.99 -8.55
CA SER A 133 12.04 -4.34 -9.25
C SER A 133 12.63 -5.18 -10.40
N GLY A 134 12.14 -6.41 -10.58
CA GLY A 134 12.58 -7.34 -11.61
C GLY A 134 11.74 -7.31 -12.89
N THR A 135 12.22 -7.96 -13.96
CA THR A 135 11.54 -8.12 -15.24
C THR A 135 10.28 -9.00 -15.11
N ALA A 136 9.36 -8.89 -16.05
CA ALA A 136 8.11 -9.67 -16.07
C ALA A 136 8.32 -11.20 -15.96
N ALA A 137 9.51 -11.72 -16.29
CA ALA A 137 9.88 -13.12 -16.17
C ALA A 137 10.02 -13.60 -14.71
N GLU A 138 10.48 -12.72 -13.79
CA GLU A 138 10.64 -13.06 -12.38
C GLU A 138 9.29 -13.02 -11.62
N ALA A 139 8.36 -12.18 -12.06
CA ALA A 139 7.01 -12.12 -11.49
C ALA A 139 6.20 -13.40 -11.77
N GLY A 140 6.44 -14.09 -12.90
CA GLY A 140 5.80 -15.35 -13.25
C GLY A 140 6.30 -16.55 -12.46
N ALA A 141 7.56 -16.54 -12.01
CA ALA A 141 8.16 -17.64 -11.27
C ALA A 141 7.66 -17.72 -9.81
N MET A 142 7.20 -16.62 -9.22
CA MET A 142 6.66 -16.59 -7.85
C MET A 142 5.18 -16.97 -7.77
N SER A 143 4.46 -16.99 -8.89
CA SER A 143 3.06 -17.44 -8.98
C SER A 143 2.91 -18.96 -8.97
N GLY A 144 4.01 -19.70 -9.13
CA GLY A 144 4.02 -21.15 -9.32
C GLY A 144 4.24 -22.00 -8.08
N VAL A 145 4.34 -21.42 -6.88
CA VAL A 145 4.59 -22.17 -5.64
C VAL A 145 3.41 -22.08 -4.70
N GLN A 146 2.28 -22.64 -5.10
CA GLN A 146 1.23 -23.12 -4.19
C GLN A 146 0.30 -24.09 -4.90
N GLU A 147 0.84 -25.24 -5.30
CA GLU A 147 0.06 -26.48 -5.42
C GLU A 147 0.97 -27.66 -5.12
N THR A 148 1.05 -28.05 -3.90
CA THR A 148 1.29 -29.44 -3.48
C THR A 148 0.66 -29.67 -2.12
N LYS A 149 -0.56 -30.19 -2.19
CA LYS A 149 -0.94 -31.54 -1.71
C LYS A 149 -0.86 -31.78 -0.20
N ARG A 150 -2.04 -32.01 0.28
CA ARG A 150 -2.54 -32.89 1.36
C ARG A 150 -2.79 -32.25 2.68
#